data_18675ccc49cc95adfd0bbd5886f98250
#
_entry.id   18675ccc49cc95adfd0bbd5886f98250
#
_cell.length_a   1.000
_cell.length_b   1.000
_cell.length_c   1.000
_cell.angle_alpha   90.00
_cell.angle_beta   90.00
_cell.angle_gamma   90.00
#
_symmetry.space_group_name_H-M   'P 1'
#
loop_
_entity.id
_entity.type
_entity.pdbx_description
1 polymer ?
#
loop_
_entity_poly.entity_id
_entity_poly.type
_entity_poly.pdbx_seq_one_letter_code
_entity_poly.pdbx_strand_id
1 'polypeptide(L)'
;MLRFAHGFRLDGALGEGNVADTAMSPPGSSDSHSEVRTGRGLDPLVDDPLDTAVWRLRSRGCWKDAAELLTPRAAGDAAAALKRSVVLTERCMYTSTGWDAAEDALRAAEALALTDTERGATACERGYLAYASTLLGVRDRADEARTALGRAAALLSPGSPIRPLLDFRRGLISQHLAHNPTGALAAFQRAHAGAAAHGDPLLRSFTWRHLAAMAEADGDLSDARHGFAESLRIREELGYLVGIAPALAALADVEPDPEEATRLRTEAARLVRLLGGVPVWLAEQLTPEDTAD
;
A
#
# COMPACT_ATOMS: atom_id res chain seq x y z
N MET A 1 17.74 -8.43 -9.54
CA MET A 1 16.29 -8.76 -9.53
C MET A 1 15.82 -8.63 -8.07
N LEU A 2 14.95 -7.69 -7.79
CA LEU A 2 14.44 -7.45 -6.44
C LEU A 2 13.33 -8.46 -6.14
N ARG A 3 13.53 -9.34 -5.18
CA ARG A 3 12.50 -10.27 -4.70
C ARG A 3 11.52 -9.51 -3.80
N PHE A 4 10.36 -9.15 -4.33
CA PHE A 4 9.28 -8.45 -3.59
C PHE A 4 8.54 -9.34 -2.58
N ALA A 5 8.79 -10.64 -2.54
CA ALA A 5 8.08 -11.59 -1.69
C ALA A 5 8.88 -12.08 -0.49
N HIS A 6 10.18 -11.82 -0.41
CA HIS A 6 10.95 -12.21 0.77
C HIS A 6 11.36 -10.95 1.53
N GLY A 7 11.01 -10.88 2.82
CA GLY A 7 11.66 -9.99 3.76
C GLY A 7 13.17 -10.10 3.54
N PHE A 8 13.81 -8.98 3.36
CA PHE A 8 15.25 -8.86 3.16
C PHE A 8 15.94 -9.68 4.27
N ARG A 9 16.55 -10.81 3.93
CA ARG A 9 17.47 -11.48 4.88
C ARG A 9 18.67 -10.55 5.06
N LEU A 10 18.71 -9.93 6.21
CA LEU A 10 19.93 -9.31 6.72
C LEU A 10 20.86 -10.45 7.20
N ASP A 11 21.82 -10.85 6.37
CA ASP A 11 23.01 -11.50 6.86
C ASP A 11 23.87 -10.43 7.52
N GLY A 12 23.94 -10.44 8.83
CA GLY A 12 24.82 -9.53 9.57
C GLY A 12 24.59 -9.52 11.07
N ALA A 13 25.36 -10.37 11.78
CA ALA A 13 25.85 -10.23 13.15
C ALA A 13 24.87 -9.96 14.30
N LEU A 14 24.63 -11.01 15.05
CA LEU A 14 24.06 -11.05 16.39
C LEU A 14 24.93 -10.24 17.37
N GLY A 15 24.32 -9.25 18.01
CA GLY A 15 24.78 -8.67 19.25
C GLY A 15 23.75 -9.01 20.33
N GLU A 16 24.13 -9.86 21.26
CA GLU A 16 23.32 -10.24 22.42
C GLU A 16 23.09 -9.01 23.33
N GLY A 17 21.84 -8.71 23.62
CA GLY A 17 21.42 -7.70 24.59
C GLY A 17 20.16 -8.10 25.31
N ASN A 18 20.35 -8.70 26.48
CA ASN A 18 19.37 -9.09 27.46
C ASN A 18 18.60 -7.88 28.01
N VAL A 19 17.28 -7.81 27.92
CA VAL A 19 16.46 -6.88 28.74
C VAL A 19 15.14 -7.54 29.17
N ALA A 20 14.87 -7.34 30.43
CA ALA A 20 13.91 -7.93 31.31
C ALA A 20 12.44 -7.71 30.94
N ASP A 21 11.70 -8.73 31.32
CA ASP A 21 10.27 -8.91 31.55
C ASP A 21 9.63 -7.73 32.34
N THR A 22 8.56 -7.16 31.80
CA THR A 22 7.59 -6.37 32.60
C THR A 22 6.18 -6.61 32.08
N ALA A 23 5.49 -7.50 32.75
CA ALA A 23 4.08 -7.76 32.57
C ALA A 23 3.23 -6.54 32.97
N MET A 24 2.31 -6.12 32.10
CA MET A 24 1.20 -5.21 32.47
C MET A 24 -0.14 -5.86 32.16
N SER A 25 -0.94 -6.03 33.23
CA SER A 25 -2.32 -6.51 33.21
C SER A 25 -3.30 -5.50 32.61
N PRO A 26 -4.43 -5.94 32.02
CA PRO A 26 -5.43 -5.06 31.45
C PRO A 26 -6.39 -4.50 32.50
N PRO A 27 -6.93 -3.29 32.31
CA PRO A 27 -8.03 -2.79 33.12
C PRO A 27 -9.40 -3.21 32.56
N GLY A 28 -10.31 -3.42 33.50
CA GLY A 28 -11.60 -4.04 33.34
C GLY A 28 -12.65 -3.28 32.53
N SER A 29 -13.64 -4.06 32.18
CA SER A 29 -14.89 -3.72 31.52
C SER A 29 -15.73 -2.68 32.28
N SER A 30 -16.29 -1.74 31.53
CA SER A 30 -17.52 -1.05 31.94
C SER A 30 -18.49 -0.98 30.76
N ASP A 31 -19.62 -1.65 30.94
CA ASP A 31 -20.80 -1.58 30.07
C ASP A 31 -21.32 -0.15 29.98
N SER A 32 -21.55 0.32 28.75
CA SER A 32 -22.55 1.34 28.50
C SER A 32 -23.20 1.11 27.15
N HIS A 33 -24.49 0.83 27.18
CA HIS A 33 -25.37 0.77 26.03
C HIS A 33 -25.30 2.07 25.24
N SER A 34 -24.98 2.02 23.98
CA SER A 34 -25.20 3.08 23.03
C SER A 34 -25.60 2.53 21.67
N GLU A 35 -26.78 2.88 21.30
CA GLU A 35 -27.49 2.90 20.02
C GLU A 35 -26.79 2.24 18.83
N VAL A 36 -27.44 1.19 18.35
CA VAL A 36 -27.28 0.61 17.02
C VAL A 36 -27.49 1.69 15.97
N ARG A 37 -26.44 2.40 15.59
CA ARG A 37 -26.38 3.07 14.30
C ARG A 37 -26.17 1.96 13.28
N THR A 38 -27.24 1.63 12.57
CA THR A 38 -27.21 0.78 11.38
C THR A 38 -26.05 1.25 10.50
N GLY A 39 -25.00 0.41 10.45
CA GLY A 39 -23.81 0.66 9.67
C GLY A 39 -24.19 0.85 8.21
N ARG A 40 -23.99 2.05 7.68
CA ARG A 40 -23.78 2.22 6.25
C ARG A 40 -22.51 1.45 5.95
N GLY A 41 -22.65 0.41 5.11
CA GLY A 41 -21.54 -0.42 4.70
C GLY A 41 -20.39 0.44 4.21
N LEU A 42 -19.19 -0.08 4.43
CA LEU A 42 -17.88 0.47 4.00
C LEU A 42 -17.79 0.53 2.46
N ASP A 43 -18.69 1.25 1.82
CA ASP A 43 -18.61 1.58 0.40
C ASP A 43 -18.14 3.04 0.31
N PRO A 44 -16.85 3.30 0.07
CA PRO A 44 -16.35 4.66 -0.15
C PRO A 44 -16.89 5.31 -1.43
N LEU A 45 -17.86 4.66 -2.10
CA LEU A 45 -18.28 4.89 -3.47
C LEU A 45 -19.70 5.48 -3.60
N VAL A 46 -20.36 5.82 -2.49
CA VAL A 46 -21.83 6.03 -2.53
C VAL A 46 -22.25 7.37 -3.12
N ASP A 47 -21.38 8.37 -3.21
CA ASP A 47 -21.81 9.74 -3.55
C ASP A 47 -21.46 10.23 -4.97
N ASP A 48 -20.45 9.68 -5.66
CA ASP A 48 -20.06 10.09 -7.02
C ASP A 48 -19.99 8.87 -7.98
N PRO A 49 -20.87 8.80 -9.00
CA PRO A 49 -20.83 7.74 -10.01
C PRO A 49 -19.48 7.63 -10.74
N LEU A 50 -18.77 8.76 -10.94
CA LEU A 50 -17.44 8.78 -11.54
C LEU A 50 -16.43 8.06 -10.63
N ASP A 51 -16.44 8.35 -9.34
CA ASP A 51 -15.54 7.72 -8.38
C ASP A 51 -15.79 6.21 -8.29
N THR A 52 -17.04 5.80 -8.32
CA THR A 52 -17.43 4.38 -8.39
C THR A 52 -16.88 3.71 -9.66
N ALA A 53 -17.01 4.34 -10.82
CA ALA A 53 -16.52 3.80 -12.08
C ALA A 53 -14.98 3.71 -12.08
N VAL A 54 -14.29 4.76 -11.62
CA VAL A 54 -12.84 4.81 -11.48
C VAL A 54 -12.34 3.70 -10.55
N TRP A 55 -12.99 3.52 -9.39
CA TRP A 55 -12.64 2.44 -8.47
C TRP A 55 -12.77 1.05 -9.11
N ARG A 56 -13.89 0.78 -9.79
CA ARG A 56 -14.13 -0.51 -10.46
C ARG A 56 -13.09 -0.83 -11.52
N LEU A 57 -12.64 0.17 -12.27
CA LEU A 57 -11.58 0.01 -13.26
C LEU A 57 -10.21 -0.18 -12.61
N ARG A 58 -9.86 0.70 -11.67
CA ARG A 58 -8.60 0.66 -10.93
C ARG A 58 -8.40 -0.67 -10.22
N SER A 59 -9.43 -1.15 -9.51
CA SER A 59 -9.35 -2.41 -8.75
C SER A 59 -9.12 -3.65 -9.63
N ARG A 60 -9.37 -3.54 -10.94
CA ARG A 60 -9.18 -4.60 -11.95
C ARG A 60 -7.95 -4.41 -12.84
N GLY A 61 -7.12 -3.41 -12.55
CA GLY A 61 -5.93 -3.14 -13.37
C GLY A 61 -6.19 -2.34 -14.65
N CYS A 62 -7.39 -1.82 -14.84
CA CYS A 62 -7.76 -0.98 -15.99
C CYS A 62 -7.38 0.49 -15.72
N TRP A 63 -6.13 0.75 -15.33
CA TRP A 63 -5.70 2.10 -14.90
C TRP A 63 -5.74 3.14 -16.01
N LYS A 64 -5.51 2.75 -17.27
CA LYS A 64 -5.62 3.68 -18.41
C LYS A 64 -7.04 4.20 -18.53
N ASP A 65 -8.01 3.30 -18.55
CA ASP A 65 -9.42 3.64 -18.68
C ASP A 65 -9.89 4.47 -17.48
N ALA A 66 -9.45 4.11 -16.27
CA ALA A 66 -9.73 4.88 -15.05
C ALA A 66 -9.15 6.32 -15.14
N ALA A 67 -7.93 6.48 -15.63
CA ALA A 67 -7.30 7.77 -15.82
C ALA A 67 -7.97 8.59 -16.94
N GLU A 68 -8.43 7.94 -18.00
CA GLU A 68 -9.16 8.58 -19.10
C GLU A 68 -10.51 9.12 -18.64
N LEU A 69 -11.26 8.37 -17.83
CA LEU A 69 -12.50 8.85 -17.23
C LEU A 69 -12.33 10.11 -16.38
N LEU A 70 -11.17 10.24 -15.71
CA LEU A 70 -10.87 11.41 -14.90
C LEU A 70 -10.43 12.63 -15.72
N THR A 71 -10.00 12.45 -16.97
CA THR A 71 -9.38 13.51 -17.78
C THR A 71 -10.22 14.78 -17.92
N PRO A 72 -11.53 14.73 -18.20
CA PRO A 72 -12.33 15.95 -18.34
C PRO A 72 -12.39 16.77 -17.05
N ARG A 73 -12.56 16.10 -15.91
CA ARG A 73 -12.63 16.76 -14.60
C ARG A 73 -11.27 17.23 -14.11
N ALA A 74 -10.22 16.48 -14.39
CA ALA A 74 -8.84 16.78 -14.02
C ALA A 74 -8.28 18.04 -14.71
N ALA A 75 -8.90 18.53 -15.77
CA ALA A 75 -8.47 19.74 -16.47
C ALA A 75 -8.63 21.03 -15.63
N GLY A 76 -9.52 21.03 -14.63
CA GLY A 76 -9.80 22.22 -13.83
C GLY A 76 -10.04 21.94 -12.33
N ASP A 77 -9.98 20.70 -11.89
CA ASP A 77 -10.20 20.26 -10.51
C ASP A 77 -8.92 19.60 -9.97
N ALA A 78 -8.30 20.24 -8.98
CA ALA A 78 -7.06 19.75 -8.36
C ALA A 78 -7.19 18.35 -7.74
N ALA A 79 -8.35 18.03 -7.13
CA ALA A 79 -8.59 16.73 -6.52
C ALA A 79 -8.71 15.64 -7.59
N ALA A 80 -9.40 15.90 -8.69
CA ALA A 80 -9.51 14.95 -9.81
C ALA A 80 -8.17 14.77 -10.54
N ALA A 81 -7.39 15.85 -10.71
CA ALA A 81 -6.06 15.79 -11.29
C ALA A 81 -5.11 14.94 -10.42
N LEU A 82 -5.13 15.13 -9.10
CA LEU A 82 -4.36 14.30 -8.17
C LEU A 82 -4.83 12.83 -8.22
N LYS A 83 -6.13 12.57 -8.22
CA LYS A 83 -6.67 11.21 -8.33
C LYS A 83 -6.21 10.52 -9.62
N ARG A 84 -6.19 11.25 -10.74
CA ARG A 84 -5.67 10.76 -12.02
C ARG A 84 -4.19 10.39 -11.94
N SER A 85 -3.37 11.22 -11.29
CA SER A 85 -1.95 10.93 -11.08
C SER A 85 -1.75 9.70 -10.19
N VAL A 86 -2.51 9.55 -9.09
CA VAL A 86 -2.48 8.38 -8.21
C VAL A 86 -2.77 7.08 -8.99
N VAL A 87 -3.80 7.08 -9.84
CA VAL A 87 -4.15 5.94 -10.70
C VAL A 87 -3.01 5.57 -11.63
N LEU A 88 -2.34 6.55 -12.24
CA LEU A 88 -1.23 6.30 -13.15
C LEU A 88 0.05 5.87 -12.43
N THR A 89 0.32 6.40 -11.24
CA THR A 89 1.43 5.94 -10.38
C THR A 89 1.22 4.48 -9.96
N GLU A 90 -0.01 4.12 -9.61
CA GLU A 90 -0.35 2.73 -9.30
C GLU A 90 -0.10 1.81 -10.49
N ARG A 91 -0.48 2.22 -11.70
CA ARG A 91 -0.13 1.49 -12.92
C ARG A 91 1.38 1.26 -13.02
N CYS A 92 2.20 2.29 -12.78
CA CYS A 92 3.66 2.13 -12.80
C CYS A 92 4.14 1.06 -11.80
N MET A 93 3.60 1.06 -10.59
CA MET A 93 3.93 0.06 -9.56
C MET A 93 3.58 -1.37 -9.95
N TYR A 94 2.45 -1.58 -10.64
CA TYR A 94 1.96 -2.92 -10.97
C TYR A 94 2.46 -3.45 -12.31
N THR A 95 2.80 -2.55 -13.26
CA THR A 95 3.16 -2.93 -14.63
C THR A 95 4.57 -2.54 -15.05
N SER A 96 5.29 -1.77 -14.22
CA SER A 96 6.59 -1.15 -14.54
C SER A 96 6.57 -0.28 -15.80
N THR A 97 5.39 0.24 -16.19
CA THR A 97 5.21 1.01 -17.43
C THR A 97 4.37 2.28 -17.20
N GLY A 98 4.49 3.25 -18.12
CA GLY A 98 3.63 4.44 -18.13
C GLY A 98 4.15 5.61 -17.30
N TRP A 99 5.44 5.65 -17.03
CA TRP A 99 6.10 6.64 -16.19
C TRP A 99 5.90 8.08 -16.66
N ASP A 100 6.04 8.34 -17.98
CA ASP A 100 5.84 9.68 -18.54
C ASP A 100 4.41 10.19 -18.33
N ALA A 101 3.41 9.32 -18.54
CA ALA A 101 2.02 9.65 -18.31
C ALA A 101 1.72 9.96 -16.83
N ALA A 102 2.34 9.24 -15.88
CA ALA A 102 2.23 9.51 -14.46
C ALA A 102 2.89 10.85 -14.09
N GLU A 103 4.08 11.13 -14.64
CA GLU A 103 4.78 12.42 -14.46
C GLU A 103 3.97 13.60 -14.99
N ASP A 104 3.40 13.47 -16.18
CA ASP A 104 2.59 14.52 -16.80
C ASP A 104 1.31 14.80 -15.99
N ALA A 105 0.63 13.74 -15.54
CA ALA A 105 -0.55 13.86 -14.70
C ALA A 105 -0.24 14.50 -13.35
N LEU A 106 0.90 14.15 -12.75
CA LEU A 106 1.32 14.73 -11.48
C LEU A 106 1.70 16.20 -11.62
N ARG A 107 2.41 16.58 -12.70
CA ARG A 107 2.70 18.00 -13.00
C ARG A 107 1.42 18.82 -13.19
N ALA A 108 0.42 18.26 -13.87
CA ALA A 108 -0.87 18.92 -14.01
C ALA A 108 -1.58 19.10 -12.64
N ALA A 109 -1.54 18.10 -11.77
CA ALA A 109 -2.10 18.20 -10.42
C ALA A 109 -1.35 19.24 -9.56
N GLU A 110 -0.03 19.29 -9.63
CA GLU A 110 0.80 20.30 -8.95
C GLU A 110 0.49 21.72 -9.41
N ALA A 111 0.23 21.93 -10.72
CA ALA A 111 -0.11 23.23 -11.26
C ALA A 111 -1.48 23.75 -10.80
N LEU A 112 -2.41 22.85 -10.49
CA LEU A 112 -3.76 23.18 -10.00
C LEU A 112 -3.83 23.30 -8.47
N ALA A 113 -2.83 22.84 -7.73
CA ALA A 113 -2.82 22.85 -6.27
C ALA A 113 -2.61 24.27 -5.73
N LEU A 114 -3.65 24.86 -5.13
CA LEU A 114 -3.65 26.24 -4.65
C LEU A 114 -3.48 26.32 -3.13
N THR A 115 -4.04 25.37 -2.38
CA THR A 115 -3.98 25.34 -0.92
C THR A 115 -2.79 24.53 -0.41
N ASP A 116 -2.38 24.74 0.84
CA ASP A 116 -1.32 23.96 1.46
C ASP A 116 -1.69 22.47 1.55
N THR A 117 -2.97 22.14 1.76
CA THR A 117 -3.45 20.76 1.76
C THR A 117 -3.28 20.11 0.38
N GLU A 118 -3.68 20.78 -0.69
CA GLU A 118 -3.51 20.29 -2.06
C GLU A 118 -2.03 20.16 -2.44
N ARG A 119 -1.22 21.17 -2.13
CA ARG A 119 0.24 21.14 -2.34
C ARG A 119 0.91 20.04 -1.51
N GLY A 120 0.46 19.80 -0.30
CA GLY A 120 0.92 18.71 0.56
C GLY A 120 0.55 17.34 -0.01
N ALA A 121 -0.66 17.20 -0.54
CA ALA A 121 -1.14 15.97 -1.17
C ALA A 121 -0.37 15.64 -2.47
N THR A 122 -0.16 16.64 -3.34
CA THR A 122 0.63 16.46 -4.57
C THR A 122 2.11 16.19 -4.26
N ALA A 123 2.68 16.85 -3.24
CA ALA A 123 4.04 16.55 -2.79
C ALA A 123 4.17 15.13 -2.22
N CYS A 124 3.14 14.66 -1.50
CA CYS A 124 3.08 13.28 -1.04
C CYS A 124 3.07 12.30 -2.23
N GLU A 125 2.30 12.58 -3.29
CA GLU A 125 2.27 11.75 -4.50
C GLU A 125 3.60 11.82 -5.27
N ARG A 126 4.23 13.00 -5.38
CA ARG A 126 5.57 13.17 -5.95
C ARG A 126 6.60 12.27 -5.27
N GLY A 127 6.58 12.25 -3.94
CA GLY A 127 7.46 11.38 -3.16
C GLY A 127 7.22 9.89 -3.43
N TYR A 128 5.97 9.49 -3.63
CA TYR A 128 5.63 8.10 -3.92
C TYR A 128 6.02 7.67 -5.35
N LEU A 129 5.79 8.52 -6.35
CA LEU A 129 6.22 8.24 -7.73
C LEU A 129 7.76 8.13 -7.84
N ALA A 130 8.50 9.02 -7.15
CA ALA A 130 9.95 8.96 -7.08
C ALA A 130 10.45 7.70 -6.36
N TYR A 131 9.81 7.33 -5.23
CA TYR A 131 10.08 6.07 -4.53
C TYR A 131 9.86 4.86 -5.44
N ALA A 132 8.72 4.80 -6.14
CA ALA A 132 8.37 3.72 -7.06
C ALA A 132 9.42 3.55 -8.18
N SER A 133 9.85 4.65 -8.78
CA SER A 133 10.89 4.67 -9.82
C SER A 133 12.21 4.10 -9.31
N THR A 134 12.61 4.47 -8.09
CA THR A 134 13.84 3.97 -7.45
C THR A 134 13.72 2.48 -7.10
N LEU A 135 12.60 2.10 -6.46
CA LEU A 135 12.35 0.73 -6.03
C LEU A 135 12.36 -0.26 -7.19
N LEU A 136 11.76 0.12 -8.32
CA LEU A 136 11.68 -0.71 -9.53
C LEU A 136 12.93 -0.60 -10.44
N GLY A 137 13.96 0.14 -10.01
CA GLY A 137 15.21 0.25 -10.75
C GLY A 137 15.11 1.03 -12.07
N VAL A 138 14.02 1.81 -12.26
CA VAL A 138 13.81 2.59 -13.48
C VAL A 138 14.74 3.80 -13.51
N ARG A 139 14.78 4.53 -12.39
CA ARG A 139 15.67 5.68 -12.18
C ARG A 139 15.83 5.91 -10.69
N ASP A 140 17.04 6.15 -10.22
CA ASP A 140 17.27 6.56 -8.84
C ASP A 140 16.76 7.98 -8.61
N ARG A 141 15.76 8.10 -7.72
CA ARG A 141 15.10 9.35 -7.30
C ARG A 141 14.92 9.38 -5.77
N ALA A 142 15.77 8.65 -5.04
CA ALA A 142 15.63 8.50 -3.60
C ALA A 142 15.65 9.85 -2.86
N ASP A 143 16.50 10.78 -3.26
CA ASP A 143 16.58 12.12 -2.65
C ASP A 143 15.34 12.97 -2.97
N GLU A 144 14.82 12.87 -4.18
CA GLU A 144 13.54 13.51 -4.55
C GLU A 144 12.41 12.95 -3.71
N ALA A 145 12.34 11.63 -3.52
CA ALA A 145 11.33 10.99 -2.70
C ALA A 145 11.35 11.52 -1.26
N ARG A 146 12.53 11.59 -0.63
CA ARG A 146 12.71 12.13 0.73
C ARG A 146 12.32 13.60 0.82
N THR A 147 12.79 14.41 -0.12
CA THR A 147 12.51 15.86 -0.18
C THR A 147 11.02 16.14 -0.34
N ALA A 148 10.35 15.44 -1.26
CA ALA A 148 8.93 15.61 -1.51
C ALA A 148 8.07 15.20 -0.30
N LEU A 149 8.37 14.07 0.37
CA LEU A 149 7.65 13.68 1.59
C LEU A 149 7.98 14.61 2.78
N GLY A 150 9.17 15.20 2.83
CA GLY A 150 9.52 16.26 3.79
C GLY A 150 8.65 17.49 3.58
N ARG A 151 8.51 17.95 2.32
CA ARG A 151 7.62 19.06 1.94
C ARG A 151 6.16 18.75 2.28
N ALA A 152 5.67 17.55 1.95
CA ALA A 152 4.32 17.13 2.32
C ALA A 152 4.09 17.21 3.83
N ALA A 153 5.08 16.79 4.64
CA ALA A 153 5.00 16.84 6.09
C ALA A 153 4.91 18.25 6.66
N ALA A 154 5.55 19.22 6.01
CA ALA A 154 5.50 20.64 6.41
C ALA A 154 4.16 21.31 6.05
N LEU A 155 3.52 20.88 4.96
CA LEU A 155 2.28 21.48 4.45
C LEU A 155 1.01 20.85 5.04
N LEU A 156 1.05 19.54 5.35
CA LEU A 156 -0.11 18.83 5.89
C LEU A 156 -0.19 18.99 7.41
N SER A 157 -1.31 19.47 7.91
CA SER A 157 -1.56 19.54 9.35
C SER A 157 -1.57 18.14 9.99
N PRO A 158 -1.28 18.01 11.29
CA PRO A 158 -1.33 16.72 11.97
C PRO A 158 -2.67 15.99 11.89
N GLY A 159 -3.78 16.73 11.85
CA GLY A 159 -5.15 16.19 11.74
C GLY A 159 -5.63 15.99 10.30
N SER A 160 -4.80 16.22 9.30
CA SER A 160 -5.17 16.02 7.90
C SER A 160 -5.49 14.55 7.61
N PRO A 161 -6.59 14.25 6.87
CA PRO A 161 -6.92 12.87 6.48
C PRO A 161 -5.86 12.23 5.56
N ILE A 162 -4.95 13.03 4.98
CA ILE A 162 -3.84 12.56 4.14
C ILE A 162 -2.62 12.16 5.00
N ARG A 163 -2.58 12.56 6.27
CA ARG A 163 -1.42 12.30 7.14
C ARG A 163 -1.11 10.82 7.30
N PRO A 164 -2.08 9.90 7.47
CA PRO A 164 -1.80 8.46 7.51
C PRO A 164 -1.13 7.93 6.25
N LEU A 165 -1.55 8.40 5.08
CA LEU A 165 -0.92 8.01 3.81
C LEU A 165 0.52 8.52 3.70
N LEU A 166 0.79 9.76 4.17
CA LEU A 166 2.14 10.30 4.23
C LEU A 166 3.04 9.47 5.18
N ASP A 167 2.54 9.11 6.37
CA ASP A 167 3.30 8.27 7.31
C ASP A 167 3.57 6.88 6.71
N PHE A 168 2.61 6.27 6.02
CA PHE A 168 2.80 5.02 5.30
C PHE A 168 3.94 5.12 4.26
N ARG A 169 3.91 6.14 3.41
CA ARG A 169 4.92 6.38 2.38
C ARG A 169 6.32 6.65 2.96
N ARG A 170 6.38 7.33 4.10
CA ARG A 170 7.64 7.49 4.86
C ARG A 170 8.15 6.16 5.41
N GLY A 171 7.25 5.30 5.86
CA GLY A 171 7.57 3.93 6.24
C GLY A 171 8.20 3.14 5.10
N LEU A 172 7.63 3.23 3.89
CA LEU A 172 8.18 2.58 2.70
C LEU A 172 9.62 3.05 2.38
N ILE A 173 9.88 4.36 2.44
CA ILE A 173 11.23 4.89 2.22
C ILE A 173 12.18 4.42 3.32
N SER A 174 11.74 4.44 4.58
CA SER A 174 12.55 3.95 5.70
C SER A 174 12.91 2.49 5.55
N GLN A 175 11.97 1.66 5.14
CA GLN A 175 12.17 0.22 4.95
C GLN A 175 13.07 -0.09 3.76
N HIS A 176 12.76 0.44 2.58
CA HIS A 176 13.34 -0.02 1.33
C HIS A 176 14.53 0.82 0.84
N LEU A 177 14.58 2.11 1.15
CA LEU A 177 15.64 3.01 0.65
C LEU A 177 16.64 3.43 1.74
N ALA A 178 16.19 3.49 3.00
CA ALA A 178 17.08 3.89 4.12
C ALA A 178 17.51 2.70 4.98
N HIS A 179 16.95 1.50 4.75
CA HIS A 179 17.25 0.29 5.54
C HIS A 179 17.14 0.51 7.06
N ASN A 180 16.10 1.28 7.46
CA ASN A 180 15.83 1.61 8.86
C ASN A 180 14.53 0.93 9.31
N PRO A 181 14.57 -0.33 9.80
CA PRO A 181 13.38 -1.07 10.19
C PRO A 181 12.65 -0.44 11.37
N THR A 182 13.36 0.09 12.37
CA THR A 182 12.73 0.76 13.51
C THR A 182 11.93 2.00 13.09
N GLY A 183 12.48 2.83 12.22
CA GLY A 183 11.80 3.98 11.65
C GLY A 183 10.61 3.60 10.78
N ALA A 184 10.73 2.51 10.03
CA ALA A 184 9.66 1.95 9.21
C ALA A 184 8.50 1.45 10.08
N LEU A 185 8.79 0.64 11.10
CA LEU A 185 7.78 0.12 12.03
C LEU A 185 6.97 1.25 12.67
N ALA A 186 7.65 2.24 13.26
CA ALA A 186 6.99 3.38 13.88
C ALA A 186 6.11 4.17 12.89
N ALA A 187 6.53 4.31 11.63
CA ALA A 187 5.76 4.99 10.60
C ALA A 187 4.54 4.17 10.16
N PHE A 188 4.67 2.85 9.98
CA PHE A 188 3.54 1.98 9.63
C PHE A 188 2.51 1.88 10.76
N GLN A 189 2.93 1.85 12.02
CA GLN A 189 2.03 1.87 13.18
C GLN A 189 1.21 3.16 13.23
N ARG A 190 1.84 4.34 13.04
CA ARG A 190 1.11 5.62 12.97
C ARG A 190 0.14 5.64 11.79
N ALA A 191 0.57 5.18 10.62
CA ALA A 191 -0.27 5.10 9.43
C ALA A 191 -1.47 4.17 9.66
N HIS A 192 -1.27 3.02 10.29
CA HIS A 192 -2.32 2.05 10.61
C HIS A 192 -3.38 2.63 11.54
N ALA A 193 -2.94 3.23 12.66
CA ALA A 193 -3.83 3.90 13.61
C ALA A 193 -4.60 5.06 12.95
N GLY A 194 -3.91 5.88 12.15
CA GLY A 194 -4.53 6.98 11.43
C GLY A 194 -5.52 6.53 10.36
N ALA A 195 -5.21 5.48 9.61
CA ALA A 195 -6.13 4.89 8.62
C ALA A 195 -7.40 4.34 9.29
N ALA A 196 -7.27 3.72 10.46
CA ALA A 196 -8.43 3.28 11.25
C ALA A 196 -9.29 4.48 11.72
N ALA A 197 -8.65 5.53 12.24
CA ALA A 197 -9.34 6.71 12.74
C ALA A 197 -10.08 7.50 11.64
N HIS A 198 -9.55 7.50 10.41
CA HIS A 198 -10.17 8.17 9.25
C HIS A 198 -11.06 7.26 8.39
N GLY A 199 -11.21 5.98 8.75
CA GLY A 199 -12.05 5.04 8.00
C GLY A 199 -11.50 4.74 6.60
N ASP A 200 -10.17 4.60 6.44
CA ASP A 200 -9.53 4.21 5.18
C ASP A 200 -9.15 2.71 5.20
N PRO A 201 -10.06 1.83 4.77
CA PRO A 201 -9.81 0.40 4.79
C PRO A 201 -8.72 -0.02 3.78
N LEU A 202 -8.58 0.66 2.64
CA LEU A 202 -7.56 0.31 1.67
C LEU A 202 -6.16 0.56 2.24
N LEU A 203 -5.93 1.73 2.84
CA LEU A 203 -4.65 2.03 3.50
C LEU A 203 -4.39 1.09 4.68
N ARG A 204 -5.44 0.70 5.44
CA ARG A 204 -5.32 -0.32 6.49
C ARG A 204 -4.84 -1.66 5.93
N SER A 205 -5.32 -2.07 4.75
CA SER A 205 -4.85 -3.31 4.13
C SER A 205 -3.37 -3.26 3.77
N PHE A 206 -2.87 -2.11 3.33
CA PHE A 206 -1.46 -1.92 3.04
C PHE A 206 -0.60 -1.89 4.31
N THR A 207 -1.05 -1.19 5.34
CA THR A 207 -0.32 -1.15 6.62
C THR A 207 -0.28 -2.52 7.30
N TRP A 208 -1.36 -3.30 7.29
CA TRP A 208 -1.36 -4.68 7.77
C TRP A 208 -0.30 -5.53 7.07
N ARG A 209 -0.23 -5.46 5.73
CA ARG A 209 0.78 -6.21 4.97
C ARG A 209 2.21 -5.88 5.39
N HIS A 210 2.52 -4.59 5.59
CA HIS A 210 3.88 -4.17 5.95
C HIS A 210 4.22 -4.47 7.40
N LEU A 211 3.28 -4.32 8.34
CA LEU A 211 3.46 -4.72 9.74
C LEU A 211 3.65 -6.24 9.85
N ALA A 212 2.88 -7.02 9.10
CA ALA A 212 3.04 -8.48 9.02
C ALA A 212 4.41 -8.89 8.47
N ALA A 213 4.88 -8.23 7.40
CA ALA A 213 6.21 -8.51 6.86
C ALA A 213 7.35 -8.16 7.83
N MET A 214 7.15 -7.18 8.71
CA MET A 214 8.11 -6.88 9.77
C MET A 214 8.09 -7.91 10.89
N ALA A 215 6.90 -8.38 11.30
CA ALA A 215 6.75 -9.48 12.26
C ALA A 215 7.38 -10.79 11.73
N GLU A 216 7.20 -11.08 10.43
CA GLU A 216 7.86 -12.20 9.76
C GLU A 216 9.39 -12.10 9.84
N ALA A 217 9.94 -10.91 9.56
CA ALA A 217 11.39 -10.66 9.62
C ALA A 217 11.95 -10.81 11.05
N ASP A 218 11.15 -10.50 12.06
CA ASP A 218 11.48 -10.65 13.49
C ASP A 218 11.24 -12.08 13.98
N GLY A 219 10.70 -12.98 13.14
CA GLY A 219 10.42 -14.39 13.47
C GLY A 219 9.07 -14.62 14.15
N ASP A 220 8.24 -13.61 14.32
CA ASP A 220 6.88 -13.75 14.84
C ASP A 220 5.91 -14.15 13.73
N LEU A 221 5.93 -15.44 13.40
CA LEU A 221 5.09 -15.99 12.34
C LEU A 221 3.59 -15.98 12.67
N SER A 222 3.22 -15.91 13.96
CA SER A 222 1.82 -15.81 14.38
C SER A 222 1.24 -14.45 14.00
N ASP A 223 1.91 -13.38 14.38
CA ASP A 223 1.51 -12.00 14.07
C ASP A 223 1.62 -11.71 12.57
N ALA A 224 2.64 -12.27 11.92
CA ALA A 224 2.80 -12.18 10.47
C ALA A 224 1.58 -12.77 9.74
N ARG A 225 1.20 -14.01 10.08
CA ARG A 225 0.04 -14.69 9.49
C ARG A 225 -1.26 -13.92 9.75
N HIS A 226 -1.47 -13.48 10.99
CA HIS A 226 -2.64 -12.67 11.32
C HIS A 226 -2.73 -11.41 10.46
N GLY A 227 -1.65 -10.64 10.36
CA GLY A 227 -1.64 -9.38 9.61
C GLY A 227 -1.78 -9.58 8.09
N PHE A 228 -1.19 -10.64 7.50
CA PHE A 228 -1.41 -10.98 6.09
C PHE A 228 -2.84 -11.42 5.82
N ALA A 229 -3.45 -12.20 6.73
CA ALA A 229 -4.85 -12.61 6.63
C ALA A 229 -5.80 -11.40 6.71
N GLU A 230 -5.57 -10.45 7.62
CA GLU A 230 -6.36 -9.20 7.71
C GLU A 230 -6.19 -8.34 6.45
N SER A 231 -4.97 -8.23 5.91
CA SER A 231 -4.73 -7.54 4.65
C SER A 231 -5.52 -8.15 3.49
N LEU A 232 -5.54 -9.48 3.39
CA LEU A 232 -6.31 -10.22 2.40
C LEU A 232 -7.81 -9.99 2.56
N ARG A 233 -8.35 -10.23 3.76
CA ARG A 233 -9.77 -10.05 4.07
C ARG A 233 -10.28 -8.67 3.66
N ILE A 234 -9.57 -7.60 4.04
CA ILE A 234 -9.97 -6.23 3.69
C ILE A 234 -9.97 -6.02 2.16
N ARG A 235 -8.98 -6.54 1.44
CA ARG A 235 -8.92 -6.40 -0.02
C ARG A 235 -10.04 -7.17 -0.73
N GLU A 236 -10.43 -8.32 -0.21
CA GLU A 236 -11.58 -9.09 -0.69
C GLU A 236 -12.89 -8.33 -0.47
N GLU A 237 -13.12 -7.79 0.73
CA GLU A 237 -14.29 -6.97 1.05
C GLU A 237 -14.41 -5.73 0.17
N LEU A 238 -13.28 -5.09 -0.15
CA LEU A 238 -13.23 -3.93 -1.05
C LEU A 238 -13.36 -4.30 -2.54
N GLY A 239 -13.23 -5.58 -2.90
CA GLY A 239 -13.12 -6.01 -4.29
C GLY A 239 -11.88 -5.46 -4.99
N TYR A 240 -10.77 -5.24 -4.25
CA TYR A 240 -9.52 -4.72 -4.78
C TYR A 240 -8.70 -5.86 -5.40
N LEU A 241 -9.15 -6.34 -6.58
CA LEU A 241 -8.69 -7.57 -7.22
C LEU A 241 -7.17 -7.59 -7.49
N VAL A 242 -6.61 -6.46 -7.97
CA VAL A 242 -5.14 -6.37 -8.23
C VAL A 242 -4.30 -6.51 -6.96
N GLY A 243 -4.90 -6.29 -5.79
CA GLY A 243 -4.24 -6.43 -4.50
C GLY A 243 -4.44 -7.81 -3.85
N ILE A 244 -5.42 -8.61 -4.29
CA ILE A 244 -5.72 -9.92 -3.70
C ILE A 244 -4.60 -10.93 -4.00
N ALA A 245 -4.14 -11.03 -5.24
CA ALA A 245 -3.08 -11.98 -5.59
C ALA A 245 -1.79 -11.79 -4.78
N PRO A 246 -1.26 -10.55 -4.61
CA PRO A 246 -0.12 -10.31 -3.72
C PRO A 246 -0.38 -10.63 -2.24
N ALA A 247 -1.63 -10.47 -1.77
CA ALA A 247 -1.99 -10.80 -0.39
C ALA A 247 -2.04 -12.31 -0.16
N LEU A 248 -2.60 -13.06 -1.11
CA LEU A 248 -2.59 -14.54 -1.09
C LEU A 248 -1.17 -15.09 -1.10
N ALA A 249 -0.29 -14.56 -1.96
CA ALA A 249 1.09 -14.99 -2.03
C ALA A 249 1.84 -14.74 -0.71
N ALA A 250 1.69 -13.55 -0.13
CA ALA A 250 2.31 -13.21 1.15
C ALA A 250 1.78 -14.08 2.32
N LEU A 251 0.49 -14.39 2.34
CA LEU A 251 -0.09 -15.29 3.34
C LEU A 251 0.44 -16.70 3.16
N ALA A 252 0.58 -17.18 1.92
CA ALA A 252 1.10 -18.52 1.62
C ALA A 252 2.56 -18.72 2.08
N ASP A 253 3.34 -17.65 2.16
CA ASP A 253 4.76 -17.72 2.57
C ASP A 253 4.92 -17.97 4.08
N VAL A 254 3.90 -17.62 4.89
CA VAL A 254 3.88 -17.82 6.35
C VAL A 254 2.86 -18.87 6.79
N GLU A 255 2.20 -19.56 5.86
CA GLU A 255 1.22 -20.61 6.15
C GLU A 255 1.96 -21.90 6.52
N PRO A 256 1.73 -22.47 7.76
CA PRO A 256 2.40 -23.67 8.20
C PRO A 256 1.88 -24.95 7.55
N ASP A 257 0.64 -24.96 7.04
CA ASP A 257 0.09 -26.09 6.29
C ASP A 257 0.53 -26.04 4.81
N PRO A 258 1.33 -27.01 4.34
CA PRO A 258 1.82 -27.01 2.96
C PRO A 258 0.70 -27.15 1.92
N GLU A 259 -0.40 -27.83 2.23
CA GLU A 259 -1.53 -27.98 1.32
C GLU A 259 -2.26 -26.65 1.16
N GLU A 260 -2.51 -25.97 2.27
CA GLU A 260 -3.12 -24.63 2.24
C GLU A 260 -2.19 -23.60 1.60
N ALA A 261 -0.90 -23.59 1.89
CA ALA A 261 0.08 -22.72 1.23
C ALA A 261 0.07 -22.93 -0.29
N THR A 262 -0.01 -24.17 -0.76
CA THR A 262 -0.11 -24.51 -2.19
C THR A 262 -1.42 -24.02 -2.79
N ARG A 263 -2.54 -24.18 -2.07
CA ARG A 263 -3.86 -23.67 -2.50
C ARG A 263 -3.83 -22.16 -2.68
N LEU A 264 -3.28 -21.42 -1.71
CA LEU A 264 -3.16 -19.96 -1.75
C LEU A 264 -2.30 -19.49 -2.94
N ARG A 265 -1.15 -20.12 -3.20
CA ARG A 265 -0.29 -19.81 -4.35
C ARG A 265 -0.98 -20.11 -5.69
N THR A 266 -1.71 -21.21 -5.77
CA THR A 266 -2.48 -21.59 -6.97
C THR A 266 -3.55 -20.54 -7.28
N GLU A 267 -4.26 -20.08 -6.26
CA GLU A 267 -5.28 -19.04 -6.43
C GLU A 267 -4.65 -17.68 -6.81
N ALA A 268 -3.52 -17.30 -6.19
CA ALA A 268 -2.77 -16.12 -6.58
C ALA A 268 -2.36 -16.17 -8.06
N ALA A 269 -1.81 -17.32 -8.51
CA ALA A 269 -1.44 -17.51 -9.91
C ALA A 269 -2.64 -17.45 -10.86
N ARG A 270 -3.79 -18.00 -10.44
CA ARG A 270 -5.04 -17.90 -11.21
C ARG A 270 -5.49 -16.46 -11.39
N LEU A 271 -5.48 -15.66 -10.32
CA LEU A 271 -5.86 -14.25 -10.36
C LEU A 271 -4.91 -13.42 -11.23
N VAL A 272 -3.60 -13.63 -11.10
CA VAL A 272 -2.60 -12.94 -11.94
C VAL A 272 -2.87 -13.22 -13.43
N ARG A 273 -3.15 -14.46 -13.81
CA ARG A 273 -3.51 -14.80 -15.21
C ARG A 273 -4.79 -14.11 -15.65
N LEU A 274 -5.83 -14.09 -14.82
CA LEU A 274 -7.10 -13.40 -15.12
C LEU A 274 -6.94 -11.89 -15.29
N LEU A 275 -5.97 -11.30 -14.59
CA LEU A 275 -5.64 -9.86 -14.67
C LEU A 275 -4.59 -9.56 -15.78
N GLY A 276 -4.31 -10.50 -16.67
CA GLY A 276 -3.39 -10.28 -17.79
C GLY A 276 -1.91 -10.20 -17.38
N GLY A 277 -1.50 -10.95 -16.33
CA GLY A 277 -0.13 -10.96 -15.83
C GLY A 277 0.22 -9.83 -14.85
N VAL A 278 -0.78 -9.28 -14.16
CA VAL A 278 -0.60 -8.17 -13.22
C VAL A 278 -0.79 -8.67 -11.78
N PRO A 279 0.08 -8.30 -10.84
CA PRO A 279 1.30 -7.50 -10.99
C PRO A 279 2.44 -8.25 -11.70
N VAL A 280 3.17 -7.57 -12.55
CA VAL A 280 4.23 -8.22 -13.37
C VAL A 280 5.32 -8.87 -12.52
N TRP A 281 5.71 -8.25 -11.41
CA TRP A 281 6.71 -8.78 -10.48
C TRP A 281 6.25 -10.06 -9.76
N LEU A 282 4.93 -10.24 -9.54
CA LEU A 282 4.37 -11.45 -8.96
C LEU A 282 4.16 -12.54 -10.04
N ALA A 283 3.79 -12.13 -11.26
CA ALA A 283 3.65 -13.05 -12.37
C ALA A 283 4.94 -13.81 -12.65
N GLU A 284 6.08 -13.11 -12.60
CA GLU A 284 7.41 -13.71 -12.75
C GLU A 284 7.73 -14.74 -11.64
N GLN A 285 7.30 -14.48 -10.41
CA GLN A 285 7.53 -15.38 -9.26
C GLN A 285 6.63 -16.63 -9.26
N LEU A 286 5.41 -16.49 -9.80
CA LEU A 286 4.42 -17.56 -9.85
C LEU A 286 4.48 -18.40 -11.13
N THR A 287 5.33 -18.01 -12.09
CA THR A 287 5.62 -18.86 -13.26
C THR A 287 6.53 -19.99 -12.78
N PRO A 288 6.16 -21.27 -12.99
CA PRO A 288 7.07 -22.38 -12.70
C PRO A 288 8.37 -22.16 -13.47
N GLU A 289 9.51 -22.26 -12.79
CA GLU A 289 10.78 -22.42 -13.49
C GLU A 289 10.58 -23.67 -14.37
N ASP A 290 10.60 -23.51 -15.68
CA ASP A 290 10.68 -24.65 -16.58
C ASP A 290 11.89 -25.45 -16.10
N THR A 291 11.65 -26.60 -15.48
CA THR A 291 12.68 -27.58 -15.20
C THR A 291 13.26 -27.93 -16.57
N ALA A 292 14.36 -27.24 -16.88
CA ALA A 292 15.17 -27.60 -18.02
C ALA A 292 15.71 -29.02 -17.74
N ASP A 293 15.10 -30.03 -18.42
CA ASP A 293 15.62 -31.37 -18.54
C ASP A 293 16.95 -31.36 -19.32
#